data_0fba52b82291f50b7d90737c42c8b1c6
#
_entry.id   0fba52b82291f50b7d90737c42c8b1c6
#
_cell.length_a   1.000
_cell.length_b   1.000
_cell.length_c   1.000
_cell.angle_alpha   90.00
_cell.angle_beta   90.00
_cell.angle_gamma   90.00
#
_symmetry.space_group_name_H-M   'P 1'
#
loop_
_entity.id
_entity.type
_entity.pdbx_description
1 polymer ?
#
loop_
_entity_poly.entity_id
_entity_poly.type
_entity_poly.pdbx_seq_one_letter_code
_entity_poly.pdbx_strand_id
1 'polypeptide(L)'
;MSEYKKPLPRPAVESKPFWDGCKKHQMLLPKCLRCGSYWFPASVTCPECLSLQWQWTPSRGKGKIHSFGVYHRIYQKGFEPEMPYAVALVQLDEGPRLVSNIIGCAPEELRCDVPVEVVFEDVTDDTTLYKFKLRNP
;
A
#
# COMPACT_ATOMS: atom_id res chain seq x y z
N MET A 1 -8.54 8.90 -21.76
CA MET A 1 -8.50 8.03 -20.58
C MET A 1 -9.90 7.56 -20.22
N SER A 2 -10.08 6.30 -19.92
CA SER A 2 -11.37 5.78 -19.51
C SER A 2 -11.77 6.34 -18.14
N GLU A 3 -13.06 6.42 -17.92
CA GLU A 3 -13.59 6.90 -16.65
C GLU A 3 -13.29 5.92 -15.53
N TYR A 4 -12.66 6.42 -14.47
CA TYR A 4 -12.38 5.62 -13.30
C TYR A 4 -13.57 5.70 -12.34
N LYS A 5 -14.16 4.55 -12.03
CA LYS A 5 -15.44 4.48 -11.29
C LYS A 5 -15.30 4.26 -9.79
N LYS A 6 -14.11 3.91 -9.30
CA LYS A 6 -13.90 3.72 -7.87
C LYS A 6 -13.54 5.04 -7.20
N PRO A 7 -13.76 5.17 -5.88
CA PRO A 7 -13.32 6.37 -5.18
C PRO A 7 -11.81 6.52 -5.27
N LEU A 8 -11.37 7.77 -5.36
CA LEU A 8 -9.94 8.09 -5.43
C LEU A 8 -9.43 8.52 -4.06
N PRO A 9 -8.17 8.22 -3.73
CA PRO A 9 -7.58 8.76 -2.51
C PRO A 9 -7.50 10.27 -2.58
N ARG A 10 -7.61 10.91 -1.42
CA ARG A 10 -7.48 12.36 -1.26
C ARG A 10 -6.27 12.62 -0.37
N PRO A 11 -5.09 12.82 -0.95
CA PRO A 11 -3.88 12.99 -0.15
C PRO A 11 -3.97 14.21 0.77
N ALA A 12 -3.61 14.01 2.05
CA ALA A 12 -3.42 15.12 2.97
C ALA A 12 -2.00 15.67 2.78
N VAL A 13 -1.73 16.82 3.40
CA VAL A 13 -0.40 17.43 3.30
C VAL A 13 0.68 16.45 3.75
N GLU A 14 0.44 15.73 4.84
CA GLU A 14 1.41 14.79 5.41
C GLU A 14 1.67 13.59 4.49
N SER A 15 0.68 13.17 3.71
CA SER A 15 0.82 11.98 2.85
C SER A 15 1.14 12.30 1.40
N LYS A 16 1.19 13.57 1.03
CA LYS A 16 1.45 13.95 -0.36
C LYS A 16 2.73 13.36 -0.93
N PRO A 17 3.87 13.39 -0.22
CA PRO A 17 5.08 12.78 -0.78
C PRO A 17 4.95 11.27 -1.01
N PHE A 18 4.17 10.58 -0.19
CA PHE A 18 3.88 9.15 -0.40
C PHE A 18 3.20 8.96 -1.76
N TRP A 19 2.14 9.73 -2.03
CA TRP A 19 1.38 9.60 -3.28
C TRP A 19 2.17 10.08 -4.48
N ASP A 20 2.99 11.12 -4.32
CA ASP A 20 3.90 11.57 -5.37
C ASP A 20 4.91 10.47 -5.72
N GLY A 21 5.38 9.74 -4.70
CA GLY A 21 6.24 8.58 -4.92
C GLY A 21 5.54 7.48 -5.68
N CYS A 22 4.30 7.17 -5.32
CA CYS A 22 3.51 6.17 -6.05
C CYS A 22 3.39 6.52 -7.53
N LYS A 23 3.19 7.79 -7.84
CA LYS A 23 3.10 8.27 -9.21
C LYS A 23 4.37 8.00 -10.00
N LYS A 24 5.50 7.95 -9.33
CA LYS A 24 6.80 7.60 -9.91
C LYS A 24 7.11 6.11 -9.79
N HIS A 25 6.14 5.32 -9.35
CA HIS A 25 6.28 3.88 -9.09
C HIS A 25 7.35 3.59 -8.04
N GLN A 26 7.37 4.42 -7.00
CA GLN A 26 8.29 4.27 -5.88
C GLN A 26 7.53 4.38 -4.57
N MET A 27 7.69 3.42 -3.69
CA MET A 27 7.07 3.46 -2.37
C MET A 27 8.00 4.17 -1.40
N LEU A 28 7.55 5.30 -0.87
CA LEU A 28 8.31 6.07 0.11
C LEU A 28 7.67 5.92 1.48
N LEU A 29 8.49 5.74 2.49
CA LEU A 29 8.04 5.65 3.88
C LEU A 29 8.82 6.66 4.73
N PRO A 30 8.17 7.26 5.74
CA PRO A 30 8.92 8.03 6.73
C PRO A 30 9.88 7.12 7.50
N LYS A 31 11.12 7.57 7.67
CA LYS A 31 12.11 6.88 8.48
C LYS A 31 12.69 7.84 9.48
N CYS A 32 12.64 7.49 10.77
CA CYS A 32 13.21 8.32 11.81
C CYS A 32 14.74 8.31 11.73
N LEU A 33 15.34 9.50 11.74
CA LEU A 33 16.78 9.63 11.72
C LEU A 33 17.40 9.37 13.10
N ARG A 34 16.58 9.38 14.16
CA ARG A 34 17.05 9.18 15.52
C ARG A 34 16.99 7.72 15.95
N CYS A 35 15.83 7.06 15.77
CA CYS A 35 15.67 5.67 16.21
C CYS A 35 15.64 4.65 15.07
N GLY A 36 15.62 5.11 13.81
CA GLY A 36 15.66 4.22 12.66
C GLY A 36 14.35 3.57 12.28
N SER A 37 13.26 3.85 13.02
CA SER A 37 11.96 3.23 12.73
C SER A 37 11.33 3.80 11.47
N TYR A 38 10.66 2.92 10.73
CA TYR A 38 9.78 3.31 9.63
C TYR A 38 8.35 3.24 10.13
N TRP A 39 7.45 4.03 9.54
CA TRP A 39 6.02 3.93 9.90
C TRP A 39 5.11 4.23 8.72
N PHE A 40 3.84 3.88 8.90
CA PHE A 40 2.77 4.13 7.96
C PHE A 40 1.44 4.10 8.73
N PRO A 41 0.51 5.00 8.47
CA PRO A 41 0.58 6.11 7.51
C PRO A 41 1.48 7.25 8.01
N ALA A 42 1.76 8.19 7.10
CA ALA A 42 2.63 9.32 7.40
C ALA A 42 2.08 10.19 8.54
N SER A 43 2.97 10.65 9.37
CA SER A 43 2.69 11.63 10.43
C SER A 43 3.90 12.53 10.59
N VAL A 44 3.72 13.66 11.25
CA VAL A 44 4.80 14.63 11.41
C VAL A 44 5.81 14.26 12.50
N THR A 45 5.50 13.22 13.28
CA THR A 45 6.31 12.81 14.42
C THR A 45 6.51 11.30 14.40
N CYS A 46 7.73 10.84 14.70
CA CYS A 46 7.97 9.41 14.85
C CYS A 46 7.08 8.83 15.96
N PRO A 47 6.29 7.78 15.69
CA PRO A 47 5.43 7.21 16.72
C PRO A 47 6.17 6.47 17.81
N GLU A 48 7.43 6.09 17.57
CA GLU A 48 8.22 5.34 18.57
C GLU A 48 8.97 6.24 19.54
N CYS A 49 9.65 7.29 19.03
CA CYS A 49 10.49 8.13 19.90
C CYS A 49 10.08 9.60 19.89
N LEU A 50 9.01 9.95 19.17
CA LEU A 50 8.45 11.29 19.11
C LEU A 50 9.38 12.34 18.48
N SER A 51 10.43 11.92 17.78
CA SER A 51 11.33 12.83 17.11
C SER A 51 10.67 13.51 15.91
N LEU A 52 11.03 14.76 15.66
CA LEU A 52 10.65 15.47 14.44
C LEU A 52 11.71 15.32 13.34
N GLN A 53 12.79 14.64 13.63
CA GLN A 53 13.89 14.44 12.68
C GLN A 53 13.71 13.11 11.96
N TRP A 54 13.08 13.19 10.79
CA TRP A 54 12.84 12.03 9.94
C TRP A 54 12.86 12.46 8.49
N GLN A 55 12.94 11.49 7.59
CA GLN A 55 12.93 11.77 6.16
C GLN A 55 12.18 10.69 5.40
N TRP A 56 11.66 11.07 4.24
CA TRP A 56 11.07 10.12 3.31
C TRP A 56 12.17 9.25 2.72
N THR A 57 11.99 7.94 2.81
CA THR A 57 13.01 6.97 2.42
C THR A 57 12.38 5.91 1.53
N PRO A 58 13.02 5.55 0.40
CA PRO A 58 12.48 4.50 -0.46
C PRO A 58 12.39 3.17 0.28
N SER A 59 11.24 2.51 0.14
CA SER A 59 11.03 1.14 0.59
C SER A 59 11.34 0.20 -0.56
N ARG A 60 11.76 -1.01 -0.24
CA ARG A 60 11.94 -2.06 -1.24
C ARG A 60 10.60 -2.56 -1.78
N GLY A 61 9.50 -2.20 -1.11
CA GLY A 61 8.17 -2.60 -1.53
C GLY A 61 7.89 -4.08 -1.37
N LYS A 62 8.65 -4.76 -0.55
CA LYS A 62 8.52 -6.20 -0.31
C LYS A 62 8.04 -6.45 1.11
N GLY A 63 7.27 -7.51 1.27
CA GLY A 63 6.73 -7.86 2.56
C GLY A 63 6.02 -9.19 2.49
N LYS A 64 5.11 -9.39 3.43
CA LYS A 64 4.30 -10.62 3.51
C LYS A 64 2.87 -10.28 3.90
N ILE A 65 1.95 -11.16 3.57
CA ILE A 65 0.56 -11.02 3.99
C ILE A 65 0.50 -11.33 5.49
N HIS A 66 0.11 -10.32 6.29
CA HIS A 66 -0.12 -10.54 7.72
C HIS A 66 -1.50 -11.15 7.95
N SER A 67 -2.52 -10.61 7.28
CA SER A 67 -3.88 -11.13 7.28
C SER A 67 -4.57 -10.69 6.01
N PHE A 68 -5.69 -11.35 5.68
CA PHE A 68 -6.40 -11.01 4.46
C PHE A 68 -7.87 -11.42 4.55
N GLY A 69 -8.68 -10.84 3.66
CA GLY A 69 -10.06 -11.22 3.45
C GLY A 69 -10.38 -11.19 1.97
N VAL A 70 -11.31 -12.02 1.54
CA VAL A 70 -11.79 -12.02 0.16
C VAL A 70 -13.22 -11.52 0.16
N TYR A 71 -13.48 -10.48 -0.63
CA TYR A 71 -14.79 -9.86 -0.72
C TYR A 71 -15.55 -10.44 -1.89
N HIS A 72 -16.73 -11.00 -1.61
CA HIS A 72 -17.62 -11.59 -2.62
C HIS A 72 -18.86 -10.73 -2.85
N ARG A 73 -19.06 -9.71 -2.02
CA ARG A 73 -20.22 -8.83 -2.10
C ARG A 73 -19.81 -7.45 -2.58
N ILE A 74 -20.63 -6.88 -3.48
CA ILE A 74 -20.39 -5.54 -4.00
C ILE A 74 -20.91 -4.51 -3.00
N TYR A 75 -19.99 -3.76 -2.38
CA TYR A 75 -20.34 -2.65 -1.50
C TYR A 75 -20.26 -1.31 -2.23
N GLN A 76 -19.52 -1.28 -3.33
CA GLN A 76 -19.30 -0.09 -4.13
C GLN A 76 -19.34 -0.54 -5.58
N LYS A 77 -20.22 0.06 -6.41
CA LYS A 77 -20.39 -0.36 -7.81
C LYS A 77 -19.11 -0.38 -8.62
N GLY A 78 -18.20 0.57 -8.34
CA GLY A 78 -16.94 0.64 -9.06
C GLY A 78 -16.06 -0.59 -8.93
N PHE A 79 -16.30 -1.45 -7.90
CA PHE A 79 -15.55 -2.68 -7.71
C PHE A 79 -16.16 -3.89 -8.41
N GLU A 80 -17.33 -3.73 -9.03
CA GLU A 80 -18.02 -4.84 -9.67
C GLU A 80 -17.16 -5.66 -10.63
N PRO A 81 -16.35 -5.04 -11.52
CA PRO A 81 -15.51 -5.81 -12.44
C PRO A 81 -14.39 -6.60 -11.77
N GLU A 82 -14.07 -6.28 -10.52
CA GLU A 82 -12.96 -6.90 -9.81
C GLU A 82 -13.41 -7.97 -8.81
N MET A 83 -14.70 -8.24 -8.75
CA MET A 83 -15.24 -9.21 -7.79
C MET A 83 -14.96 -10.66 -8.22
N PRO A 84 -14.60 -11.56 -7.27
CA PRO A 84 -14.21 -11.25 -5.91
C PRO A 84 -12.83 -10.62 -5.84
N TYR A 85 -12.61 -9.74 -4.86
CA TYR A 85 -11.29 -9.12 -4.71
C TYR A 85 -10.76 -9.36 -3.30
N ALA A 86 -9.43 -9.35 -3.17
CA ALA A 86 -8.76 -9.58 -1.90
C ALA A 86 -8.27 -8.28 -1.30
N VAL A 87 -8.48 -8.13 0.01
CA VAL A 87 -7.92 -7.05 0.81
C VAL A 87 -6.98 -7.68 1.81
N ALA A 88 -5.77 -7.17 1.92
CA ALA A 88 -4.77 -7.71 2.82
C ALA A 88 -4.15 -6.63 3.68
N LEU A 89 -3.79 -7.02 4.90
CA LEU A 89 -2.90 -6.24 5.73
C LEU A 89 -1.50 -6.78 5.45
N VAL A 90 -0.69 -5.97 4.77
CA VAL A 90 0.66 -6.35 4.36
C VAL A 90 1.66 -5.82 5.37
N GLN A 91 2.56 -6.69 5.83
CA GLN A 91 3.67 -6.26 6.65
C GLN A 91 4.90 -6.11 5.77
N LEU A 92 5.38 -4.86 5.63
CA LEU A 92 6.57 -4.58 4.85
C LEU A 92 7.83 -5.06 5.60
N ASP A 93 8.86 -5.39 4.84
CA ASP A 93 10.14 -5.80 5.42
C ASP A 93 10.72 -4.74 6.35
N GLU A 94 10.43 -3.46 6.08
CA GLU A 94 10.88 -2.35 6.92
C GLU A 94 10.13 -2.25 8.26
N GLY A 95 9.01 -2.97 8.42
CA GLY A 95 8.27 -3.03 9.67
C GLY A 95 6.81 -2.57 9.62
N PRO A 96 6.47 -1.49 8.93
CA PRO A 96 5.08 -1.00 8.94
C PRO A 96 4.11 -1.96 8.27
N ARG A 97 2.85 -1.88 8.70
CA ARG A 97 1.75 -2.61 8.08
C ARG A 97 0.86 -1.65 7.35
N LEU A 98 0.35 -2.07 6.20
CA LEU A 98 -0.59 -1.25 5.45
C LEU A 98 -1.63 -2.14 4.76
N VAL A 99 -2.78 -1.54 4.47
CA VAL A 99 -3.89 -2.24 3.83
C VAL A 99 -3.81 -1.99 2.32
N SER A 100 -3.96 -3.06 1.54
CA SER A 100 -3.99 -2.95 0.09
C SER A 100 -4.72 -4.14 -0.52
N ASN A 101 -4.77 -4.17 -1.83
CA ASN A 101 -5.32 -5.31 -2.57
C ASN A 101 -4.19 -6.23 -3.03
N ILE A 102 -4.50 -7.53 -3.09
CA ILE A 102 -3.61 -8.51 -3.72
C ILE A 102 -4.19 -8.81 -5.09
N ILE A 103 -3.41 -8.61 -6.12
CA ILE A 103 -3.85 -8.81 -7.51
C ILE A 103 -3.00 -9.88 -8.20
N GLY A 104 -3.46 -10.33 -9.35
CA GLY A 104 -2.71 -11.26 -10.18
C GLY A 104 -2.70 -12.70 -9.69
N CYS A 105 -3.60 -13.06 -8.78
CA CYS A 105 -3.68 -14.44 -8.28
C CYS A 105 -5.11 -14.80 -7.95
N ALA A 106 -5.39 -16.10 -7.84
CA ALA A 106 -6.69 -16.58 -7.40
C ALA A 106 -6.80 -16.47 -5.87
N PRO A 107 -8.03 -16.27 -5.33
CA PRO A 107 -8.19 -16.22 -3.86
C PRO A 107 -7.63 -17.44 -3.14
N GLU A 108 -7.66 -18.62 -3.76
CA GLU A 108 -7.17 -19.86 -3.16
C GLU A 108 -5.66 -19.86 -2.95
N GLU A 109 -4.93 -18.98 -3.61
CA GLU A 109 -3.48 -18.87 -3.47
C GLU A 109 -3.06 -18.01 -2.26
N LEU A 110 -4.02 -17.33 -1.61
CA LEU A 110 -3.72 -16.44 -0.51
C LEU A 110 -3.54 -17.19 0.79
N ARG A 111 -2.49 -16.84 1.52
CA ARG A 111 -2.18 -17.39 2.85
C ARG A 111 -1.46 -16.35 3.66
N CYS A 112 -1.57 -16.46 4.99
CA CYS A 112 -0.75 -15.64 5.88
C CYS A 112 0.73 -15.99 5.66
N ASP A 113 1.58 -14.99 5.80
CA ASP A 113 3.04 -15.07 5.66
C ASP A 113 3.55 -15.32 4.24
N VAL A 114 2.67 -15.36 3.25
CA VAL A 114 3.10 -15.50 1.85
C VAL A 114 3.82 -14.21 1.42
N PRO A 115 4.98 -14.35 0.73
CA PRO A 115 5.71 -13.16 0.26
C PRO A 115 4.95 -12.39 -0.82
N VAL A 116 5.00 -11.07 -0.73
CA VAL A 116 4.38 -10.18 -1.70
C VAL A 116 5.32 -9.04 -2.06
N GLU A 117 5.05 -8.37 -3.16
CA GLU A 117 5.76 -7.17 -3.56
C GLU A 117 4.81 -6.16 -4.15
N VAL A 118 5.15 -4.89 -4.01
CA VAL A 118 4.31 -3.79 -4.47
C VAL A 118 4.29 -3.73 -6.00
N VAL A 119 3.12 -3.40 -6.54
CA VAL A 119 2.94 -3.03 -7.94
C VAL A 119 2.14 -1.74 -7.96
N PHE A 120 2.33 -0.93 -8.98
CA PHE A 120 1.67 0.36 -9.08
C PHE A 120 0.71 0.36 -10.25
N GLU A 121 -0.47 0.94 -10.01
CA GLU A 121 -1.53 1.02 -11.01
C GLU A 121 -1.88 2.48 -11.23
N ASP A 122 -1.57 2.99 -12.42
CA ASP A 122 -1.90 4.36 -12.80
C ASP A 122 -3.39 4.40 -13.19
N VAL A 123 -4.23 4.92 -12.31
CA VAL A 123 -5.69 4.89 -12.51
C VAL A 123 -6.23 6.16 -13.13
N THR A 124 -5.54 7.29 -12.92
CA THR A 124 -5.83 8.56 -13.58
C THR A 124 -4.50 9.25 -13.87
N ASP A 125 -4.57 10.42 -14.56
CA ASP A 125 -3.35 11.19 -14.83
C ASP A 125 -2.66 11.68 -13.56
N ASP A 126 -3.43 11.82 -12.48
CA ASP A 126 -2.93 12.38 -11.22
C ASP A 126 -2.78 11.37 -10.11
N THR A 127 -3.32 10.16 -10.26
CA THR A 127 -3.38 9.18 -9.17
C THR A 127 -2.83 7.83 -9.60
N THR A 128 -1.90 7.31 -8.82
CA THR A 128 -1.38 5.95 -8.95
C THR A 128 -1.61 5.23 -7.64
N LEU A 129 -2.25 4.07 -7.70
CA LEU A 129 -2.51 3.25 -6.50
C LEU A 129 -1.37 2.26 -6.30
N TYR A 130 -1.11 1.94 -5.04
CA TYR A 130 -0.21 0.85 -4.69
C TYR A 130 -1.06 -0.40 -4.43
N LYS A 131 -0.64 -1.51 -5.00
CA LYS A 131 -1.23 -2.82 -4.78
C LYS A 131 -0.10 -3.83 -4.62
N PHE A 132 -0.41 -5.05 -4.28
CA PHE A 132 0.60 -6.08 -4.10
C PHE A 132 0.28 -7.30 -4.93
N LYS A 133 1.30 -8.02 -5.31
CA LYS A 133 1.18 -9.32 -5.96
C LYS A 133 2.05 -10.33 -5.21
N LEU A 134 1.74 -11.61 -5.36
CA LEU A 134 2.57 -12.66 -4.80
C LEU A 134 3.95 -12.63 -5.48
N ARG A 135 5.00 -12.88 -4.71
CA ARG A 135 6.32 -13.01 -5.28
C ARG A 135 6.94 -14.34 -4.90
N ASN A 136 7.80 -14.84 -5.75
CA ASN A 136 8.54 -16.06 -5.46
C ASN A 136 9.57 -15.77 -4.37
N PRO A 137 9.69 -16.68 -3.36
CA PRO A 137 10.64 -16.49 -2.27
C PRO A 137 12.09 -16.51 -2.75
#